data_dc912ea68c534454216510638ce14240
#
_entry.id   dc912ea68c534454216510638ce14240
#
_cell.length_a   1.000
_cell.length_b   1.000
_cell.length_c   1.000
_cell.angle_alpha   90.00
_cell.angle_beta   90.00
_cell.angle_gamma   90.00
#
_symmetry.space_group_name_H-M   'P 1'
#
loop_
_entity.id
_entity.type
_entity.pdbx_description
1 polymer ?
#
loop_
_entity_poly.entity_id
_entity_poly.type
_entity_poly.pdbx_seq_one_letter_code
_entity_poly.pdbx_strand_id
1 'polypeptide(L)'
;LDEVDETVVVTLSNPSNADSGSILVLTYTITDNDNAPTIGFNSTSSNGAESVSTAGLGVTLSAASGKNVTVNYAVTGTATGSGTDFTLANGTLPINAESTTGTINISSIIDDSIDEANETVIVTLSSPSTATLGSNQVHTYTITDNDNPPVIDFNATSSSGAESISPADLTVDLSAVSGQTVTVDYAVTGTATGSGTDYTLANDTLTISANTPSGTIRIDNIINDLLDEADETVIVTLSNPSNATLGSDSVHTYTISDNDNAPVIDFNITSSSDAESVSFTDLTVDLSAASGQDVTIEFAVTGTATGLGTDYTLANDTLTITAGTTIGTI
;
A
#
# COMPACT_ATOMS: atom_id res chain seq x y z
N LEU A 1 19.44 -44.22 33.50
CA LEU A 1 19.21 -44.05 32.07
C LEU A 1 17.98 -44.86 31.69
N ASP A 2 16.94 -44.22 31.13
CA ASP A 2 15.74 -44.91 30.63
C ASP A 2 16.12 -45.87 29.49
N GLU A 3 16.05 -47.19 29.77
CA GLU A 3 16.53 -48.26 28.91
C GLU A 3 15.49 -49.39 28.76
N VAL A 4 15.76 -50.35 27.93
CA VAL A 4 14.99 -51.60 27.92
C VAL A 4 15.49 -52.56 28.99
N ASP A 5 14.63 -53.42 29.53
CA ASP A 5 15.02 -54.46 30.41
C ASP A 5 16.12 -55.31 29.78
N GLU A 6 17.21 -55.60 30.54
CA GLU A 6 18.33 -56.35 30.08
C GLU A 6 18.36 -57.74 30.71
N THR A 7 19.04 -58.68 30.09
CA THR A 7 19.13 -60.07 30.64
C THR A 7 20.52 -60.53 30.73
N VAL A 8 20.80 -61.16 31.87
CA VAL A 8 22.05 -61.99 32.09
C VAL A 8 21.63 -63.47 32.04
N VAL A 9 22.17 -64.18 31.09
CA VAL A 9 21.92 -65.60 30.94
C VAL A 9 23.14 -66.39 31.45
N VAL A 10 22.94 -67.22 32.49
CA VAL A 10 23.96 -68.04 33.05
C VAL A 10 23.64 -69.52 32.72
N THR A 11 24.58 -70.20 32.07
CA THR A 11 24.47 -71.64 31.69
C THR A 11 25.46 -72.47 32.43
N LEU A 12 24.99 -73.51 33.14
CA LEU A 12 25.83 -74.49 33.78
C LEU A 12 26.22 -75.58 32.77
N SER A 13 27.51 -75.95 32.73
CA SER A 13 28.01 -76.99 31.81
C SER A 13 29.14 -77.79 32.43
N ASN A 14 29.36 -78.98 31.91
CA ASN A 14 30.50 -79.90 32.28
C ASN A 14 30.71 -80.12 33.79
N PRO A 15 29.71 -80.61 34.52
CA PRO A 15 29.89 -80.89 35.94
C PRO A 15 30.93 -81.98 36.13
N SER A 16 31.75 -81.86 37.16
CA SER A 16 32.68 -82.97 37.60
C SER A 16 32.20 -83.52 38.93
N ASN A 17 32.23 -84.85 39.05
CA ASN A 17 31.72 -85.58 40.23
C ASN A 17 30.21 -85.31 40.55
N ALA A 18 29.44 -84.97 39.54
CA ALA A 18 27.99 -84.77 39.62
C ALA A 18 27.36 -84.95 38.23
N ASP A 19 26.07 -85.30 38.16
CA ASP A 19 25.28 -85.35 36.93
C ASP A 19 24.59 -84.04 36.70
N SER A 20 24.35 -83.71 35.42
CA SER A 20 23.61 -82.53 35.05
C SER A 20 22.11 -82.61 35.43
N GLY A 21 21.59 -81.64 36.12
CA GLY A 21 20.17 -81.55 36.42
C GLY A 21 19.37 -81.10 35.19
N SER A 22 18.04 -80.95 35.34
CA SER A 22 17.12 -80.50 34.26
C SER A 22 17.06 -79.00 34.04
N ILE A 23 17.53 -78.17 35.00
CA ILE A 23 17.55 -76.69 34.92
C ILE A 23 19.01 -76.27 34.88
N LEU A 24 19.53 -76.04 33.68
CA LEU A 24 20.91 -75.63 33.42
C LEU A 24 21.07 -74.17 32.98
N VAL A 25 19.99 -73.50 32.68
CA VAL A 25 19.96 -72.10 32.22
C VAL A 25 19.14 -71.25 33.19
N LEU A 26 19.76 -70.22 33.73
CA LEU A 26 19.08 -69.13 34.47
C LEU A 26 19.14 -67.83 33.70
N THR A 27 18.00 -67.26 33.45
CA THR A 27 17.89 -65.87 32.92
C THR A 27 17.55 -64.93 34.08
N TYR A 28 18.43 -64.00 34.35
CA TYR A 28 18.20 -62.92 35.30
C TYR A 28 17.88 -61.65 34.50
N THR A 29 16.71 -61.02 34.72
CA THR A 29 16.32 -59.81 34.09
C THR A 29 16.67 -58.65 35.02
N ILE A 30 17.39 -57.67 34.50
CA ILE A 30 17.62 -56.37 35.10
C ILE A 30 16.48 -55.47 34.54
N THR A 31 15.56 -55.09 35.38
CA THR A 31 14.41 -54.23 34.97
C THR A 31 14.77 -52.77 35.07
N ASP A 32 14.43 -52.01 34.04
CA ASP A 32 14.56 -50.55 34.03
C ASP A 32 13.66 -49.92 35.09
N ASN A 33 14.12 -48.95 35.83
CA ASN A 33 13.39 -48.22 36.86
C ASN A 33 13.49 -46.70 36.69
N ASP A 34 14.03 -46.25 35.56
CA ASP A 34 14.16 -44.85 35.24
C ASP A 34 12.92 -44.30 34.50
N ASN A 35 12.62 -43.02 34.65
CA ASN A 35 11.51 -42.41 33.99
C ASN A 35 11.90 -41.92 32.58
N ALA A 36 10.98 -42.07 31.62
CA ALA A 36 11.14 -41.50 30.29
C ALA A 36 11.39 -39.99 30.38
N PRO A 37 12.35 -39.44 29.60
CA PRO A 37 12.65 -38.01 29.62
C PRO A 37 11.48 -37.16 29.08
N THR A 38 11.48 -35.87 29.41
CA THR A 38 10.58 -34.89 28.75
C THR A 38 11.29 -34.28 27.55
N ILE A 39 10.51 -33.98 26.48
CA ILE A 39 10.99 -33.34 25.24
C ILE A 39 10.33 -32.00 25.03
N GLY A 40 11.08 -30.98 24.63
CA GLY A 40 10.58 -29.65 24.35
C GLY A 40 11.59 -28.75 23.63
N PHE A 41 11.13 -27.62 23.12
CA PHE A 41 12.03 -26.62 22.56
C PHE A 41 12.88 -25.93 23.62
N ASN A 42 14.10 -25.51 23.26
CA ASN A 42 15.01 -24.76 24.14
C ASN A 42 14.46 -23.38 24.48
N SER A 43 13.71 -22.77 23.55
CA SER A 43 12.99 -21.52 23.73
C SER A 43 11.63 -21.59 23.01
N THR A 44 10.71 -20.72 23.37
CA THR A 44 9.36 -20.63 22.75
C THR A 44 9.33 -19.68 21.57
N SER A 45 10.39 -18.89 21.34
CA SER A 45 10.48 -17.94 20.21
C SER A 45 11.93 -17.66 19.81
N SER A 46 12.10 -17.28 18.54
CA SER A 46 13.30 -16.70 17.96
C SER A 46 12.94 -15.91 16.70
N ASN A 47 13.88 -15.18 16.14
CA ASN A 47 13.71 -14.41 14.90
C ASN A 47 14.99 -14.38 14.09
N GLY A 48 14.87 -13.96 12.84
CA GLY A 48 15.97 -13.64 11.94
C GLY A 48 15.45 -12.89 10.75
N ALA A 49 16.31 -12.07 10.13
CA ALA A 49 15.98 -11.41 8.87
C ALA A 49 15.83 -12.47 7.76
N GLU A 50 15.06 -12.18 6.73
CA GLU A 50 14.88 -13.06 5.57
C GLU A 50 16.20 -13.30 4.81
N SER A 51 17.19 -12.41 4.91
CA SER A 51 18.57 -12.62 4.42
C SER A 51 19.32 -13.79 5.11
N VAL A 52 18.74 -14.36 6.18
CA VAL A 52 19.26 -15.56 6.84
C VAL A 52 18.62 -16.79 6.22
N SER A 53 19.32 -17.47 5.34
CA SER A 53 18.78 -18.58 4.53
C SER A 53 18.33 -19.81 5.31
N THR A 54 18.74 -19.98 6.60
CA THR A 54 18.37 -21.13 7.44
C THR A 54 18.28 -20.74 8.92
N ALA A 55 17.32 -21.33 9.64
CA ALA A 55 17.17 -21.17 11.07
C ALA A 55 16.99 -22.53 11.76
N GLY A 56 17.75 -22.79 12.83
CA GLY A 56 17.68 -24.03 13.59
C GLY A 56 16.88 -23.87 14.88
N LEU A 57 15.80 -24.63 15.03
CA LEU A 57 14.99 -24.69 16.23
C LEU A 57 15.50 -25.86 17.13
N GLY A 58 16.17 -25.52 18.21
CA GLY A 58 16.74 -26.50 19.14
C GLY A 58 15.64 -27.19 19.95
N VAL A 59 15.70 -28.53 20.00
CA VAL A 59 14.83 -29.38 20.80
C VAL A 59 15.70 -30.18 21.76
N THR A 60 15.31 -30.27 23.04
CA THR A 60 16.08 -30.96 24.08
C THR A 60 15.25 -31.98 24.84
N LEU A 61 15.95 -33.02 25.32
CA LEU A 61 15.46 -33.94 26.31
C LEU A 61 15.92 -33.49 27.70
N SER A 62 15.09 -33.71 28.72
CA SER A 62 15.44 -33.42 30.13
C SER A 62 16.59 -34.30 30.66
N ALA A 63 16.78 -35.48 30.06
CA ALA A 63 17.86 -36.42 30.36
C ALA A 63 18.15 -37.29 29.12
N ALA A 64 19.35 -37.88 29.02
CA ALA A 64 19.62 -38.85 27.99
C ALA A 64 18.75 -40.11 28.18
N SER A 65 18.40 -40.80 27.10
CA SER A 65 17.72 -42.08 27.08
C SER A 65 18.60 -43.12 26.38
N GLY A 66 18.59 -44.34 26.82
CA GLY A 66 19.20 -45.48 26.13
C GLY A 66 18.41 -45.94 24.90
N LYS A 67 17.22 -45.34 24.70
CA LYS A 67 16.33 -45.60 23.57
C LYS A 67 16.37 -44.42 22.60
N ASN A 68 16.14 -44.68 21.30
CA ASN A 68 15.89 -43.62 20.34
C ASN A 68 14.55 -42.93 20.69
N VAL A 69 14.55 -41.60 20.75
CA VAL A 69 13.34 -40.77 20.94
C VAL A 69 12.95 -40.16 19.61
N THR A 70 11.66 -40.14 19.31
CA THR A 70 11.14 -39.41 18.18
C THR A 70 10.03 -38.48 18.65
N VAL A 71 9.85 -37.33 17.98
CA VAL A 71 8.72 -36.43 18.19
C VAL A 71 8.20 -35.93 16.85
N ASN A 72 6.90 -35.98 16.65
CA ASN A 72 6.26 -35.39 15.47
C ASN A 72 6.18 -33.87 15.63
N TYR A 73 6.28 -33.17 14.53
CA TYR A 73 6.05 -31.72 14.51
C TYR A 73 5.14 -31.31 13.35
N ALA A 74 4.32 -30.30 13.60
CA ALA A 74 3.46 -29.64 12.63
C ALA A 74 3.88 -28.18 12.47
N VAL A 75 3.78 -27.67 11.23
CA VAL A 75 4.18 -26.32 10.84
C VAL A 75 2.96 -25.53 10.43
N THR A 76 2.80 -24.34 11.00
CA THR A 76 1.76 -23.35 10.71
C THR A 76 2.38 -21.95 10.78
N GLY A 77 1.59 -20.89 10.65
CA GLY A 77 2.06 -19.50 10.76
C GLY A 77 1.48 -18.62 9.68
N THR A 78 1.98 -17.39 9.54
CA THR A 78 1.61 -16.45 8.49
C THR A 78 2.47 -16.60 7.24
N ALA A 79 3.74 -16.99 7.41
CA ALA A 79 4.65 -17.29 6.32
C ALA A 79 4.19 -18.50 5.50
N THR A 80 4.33 -18.41 4.19
CA THR A 80 3.91 -19.42 3.21
C THR A 80 5.02 -20.42 2.95
N GLY A 81 4.83 -21.66 3.38
CA GLY A 81 5.81 -22.73 3.16
C GLY A 81 5.94 -23.20 1.72
N SER A 82 6.61 -24.32 1.52
CA SER A 82 6.85 -24.97 0.22
C SER A 82 7.73 -24.18 -0.76
N GLY A 83 8.59 -23.32 -0.23
CA GLY A 83 9.58 -22.57 -1.00
C GLY A 83 9.09 -21.23 -1.53
N THR A 84 7.97 -20.71 -1.02
CA THR A 84 7.55 -19.30 -1.23
C THR A 84 8.37 -18.42 -0.30
N ASP A 85 8.20 -18.52 1.01
CA ASP A 85 8.96 -17.74 1.99
C ASP A 85 10.00 -18.60 2.70
N PHE A 86 9.72 -19.91 2.86
CA PHE A 86 10.64 -20.88 3.48
C PHE A 86 10.33 -22.31 3.04
N THR A 87 11.23 -23.25 3.43
CA THR A 87 11.01 -24.69 3.25
C THR A 87 11.09 -25.40 4.60
N LEU A 88 9.97 -25.87 5.10
CA LEU A 88 9.82 -26.82 6.20
C LEU A 88 8.43 -27.45 6.13
N ALA A 89 8.36 -28.78 5.92
CA ALA A 89 7.10 -29.52 5.99
C ALA A 89 6.89 -30.14 7.39
N ASN A 90 5.66 -30.57 7.68
CA ASN A 90 5.40 -31.41 8.84
C ASN A 90 6.30 -32.66 8.81
N GLY A 91 6.78 -33.11 9.96
CA GLY A 91 7.74 -34.21 10.00
C GLY A 91 7.88 -34.85 11.36
N THR A 92 8.94 -35.67 11.48
CA THR A 92 9.34 -36.31 12.71
C THR A 92 10.81 -36.03 12.96
N LEU A 93 11.14 -35.54 14.14
CA LEU A 93 12.52 -35.34 14.59
C LEU A 93 12.99 -36.59 15.38
N PRO A 94 14.02 -37.32 14.92
CA PRO A 94 14.67 -38.35 15.71
C PRO A 94 15.77 -37.71 16.58
N ILE A 95 15.88 -38.22 17.84
CA ILE A 95 17.00 -37.99 18.76
C ILE A 95 17.57 -39.36 19.10
N ASN A 96 18.80 -39.62 18.72
CA ASN A 96 19.42 -40.90 18.92
C ASN A 96 19.65 -41.21 20.41
N ALA A 97 19.69 -42.49 20.75
CA ALA A 97 20.09 -42.96 22.09
C ALA A 97 21.34 -42.22 22.56
N GLU A 98 21.38 -41.91 23.87
CA GLU A 98 22.46 -41.20 24.56
C GLU A 98 22.62 -39.72 24.19
N SER A 99 21.89 -39.23 23.17
CA SER A 99 21.82 -37.79 22.83
C SER A 99 20.69 -37.10 23.60
N THR A 100 20.89 -35.82 23.95
CA THR A 100 19.88 -34.97 24.59
C THR A 100 19.35 -33.86 23.69
N THR A 101 19.84 -33.76 22.45
CA THR A 101 19.53 -32.63 21.56
C THR A 101 19.16 -33.08 20.16
N GLY A 102 18.25 -32.34 19.55
CA GLY A 102 17.91 -32.40 18.14
C GLY A 102 17.66 -31.00 17.60
N THR A 103 17.57 -30.84 16.28
CA THR A 103 17.32 -29.56 15.65
C THR A 103 16.31 -29.74 14.51
N ILE A 104 15.26 -28.91 14.48
CA ILE A 104 14.36 -28.76 13.35
C ILE A 104 14.85 -27.55 12.57
N ASN A 105 15.16 -27.71 11.28
CA ASN A 105 15.71 -26.65 10.45
C ASN A 105 14.63 -26.06 9.54
N ILE A 106 14.38 -24.77 9.67
CA ILE A 106 13.72 -23.96 8.66
C ILE A 106 14.79 -23.65 7.62
N SER A 107 14.58 -24.04 6.37
CA SER A 107 15.57 -23.89 5.30
C SER A 107 15.01 -23.09 4.13
N SER A 108 15.90 -22.59 3.26
CA SER A 108 15.52 -21.80 2.10
C SER A 108 14.55 -20.67 2.47
N ILE A 109 14.89 -19.91 3.52
CA ILE A 109 14.23 -18.64 3.79
C ILE A 109 14.59 -17.73 2.60
N ILE A 110 13.58 -17.15 1.97
CA ILE A 110 13.73 -16.34 0.75
C ILE A 110 13.93 -14.88 1.16
N ASP A 111 14.96 -14.28 0.58
CA ASP A 111 15.32 -12.87 0.68
C ASP A 111 15.04 -12.26 -0.68
N ASP A 112 14.09 -11.34 -0.79
CA ASP A 112 13.76 -10.67 -2.03
C ASP A 112 13.98 -9.15 -1.93
N SER A 113 13.18 -8.29 -2.49
CA SER A 113 13.32 -6.82 -2.42
C SER A 113 11.96 -6.14 -2.29
N ILE A 114 11.00 -6.86 -1.74
CA ILE A 114 9.64 -6.40 -1.56
C ILE A 114 9.44 -6.08 -0.08
N ASP A 115 9.16 -4.81 0.25
CA ASP A 115 8.75 -4.40 1.60
C ASP A 115 7.50 -5.17 2.03
N GLU A 116 7.62 -5.99 3.06
CA GLU A 116 6.58 -6.88 3.55
C GLU A 116 6.36 -6.73 5.07
N ALA A 117 5.32 -7.35 5.56
CA ALA A 117 5.11 -7.46 6.99
C ALA A 117 5.91 -8.64 7.54
N ASN A 118 6.48 -8.51 8.75
CA ASN A 118 7.10 -9.64 9.44
C ASN A 118 6.17 -10.84 9.49
N GLU A 119 6.66 -12.00 9.15
CA GLU A 119 5.91 -13.24 9.10
C GLU A 119 6.35 -14.26 10.14
N THR A 120 5.52 -15.29 10.38
CA THR A 120 5.80 -16.29 11.41
C THR A 120 5.78 -17.70 10.86
N VAL A 121 6.72 -18.53 11.35
CA VAL A 121 6.71 -19.99 11.23
C VAL A 121 6.51 -20.57 12.63
N ILE A 122 5.39 -21.22 12.87
CA ILE A 122 5.02 -21.80 14.16
C ILE A 122 5.17 -23.30 14.08
N VAL A 123 6.05 -23.87 14.90
CA VAL A 123 6.30 -25.31 14.96
C VAL A 123 5.78 -25.87 16.29
N THR A 124 4.90 -26.89 16.21
CA THR A 124 4.26 -27.52 17.37
C THR A 124 4.68 -28.99 17.46
N LEU A 125 5.26 -29.38 18.59
CA LEU A 125 5.65 -30.79 18.89
C LEU A 125 4.44 -31.59 19.34
N SER A 126 4.39 -32.88 18.94
CA SER A 126 3.32 -33.80 19.32
C SER A 126 3.77 -35.25 19.30
N SER A 127 3.02 -36.11 20.00
CA SER A 127 3.13 -37.56 19.93
C SER A 127 4.60 -38.09 20.04
N PRO A 128 5.34 -37.77 21.11
CA PRO A 128 6.68 -38.31 21.28
C PRO A 128 6.61 -39.82 21.51
N SER A 129 7.64 -40.54 21.07
CA SER A 129 7.87 -41.95 21.40
C SER A 129 9.00 -42.04 22.41
N THR A 130 8.85 -42.90 23.42
CA THR A 130 9.86 -43.11 24.49
C THR A 130 10.24 -41.84 25.25
N ALA A 131 9.40 -40.82 25.22
CA ALA A 131 9.50 -39.57 25.96
C ALA A 131 8.08 -39.03 26.26
N THR A 132 7.99 -38.00 27.09
CA THR A 132 6.77 -37.26 27.35
C THR A 132 6.95 -35.81 26.93
N LEU A 133 5.85 -35.10 26.51
CA LEU A 133 5.95 -33.67 26.17
C LEU A 133 6.25 -32.81 27.40
N GLY A 134 7.24 -31.94 27.28
CA GLY A 134 7.56 -30.91 28.26
C GLY A 134 6.65 -29.69 28.15
N SER A 135 7.03 -28.58 28.82
CA SER A 135 6.26 -27.33 28.81
C SER A 135 6.36 -26.55 27.48
N ASN A 136 7.54 -26.60 26.85
CA ASN A 136 7.83 -25.83 25.63
C ASN A 136 7.51 -26.68 24.38
N GLN A 137 6.22 -26.79 24.06
CA GLN A 137 5.76 -27.62 22.95
C GLN A 137 5.62 -26.80 21.63
N VAL A 138 5.62 -25.48 21.71
CA VAL A 138 5.44 -24.59 20.57
C VAL A 138 6.62 -23.61 20.50
N HIS A 139 7.14 -23.44 19.30
CA HIS A 139 8.13 -22.41 18.97
C HIS A 139 7.63 -21.54 17.83
N THR A 140 7.69 -20.22 18.01
CA THR A 140 7.41 -19.25 16.96
C THR A 140 8.72 -18.65 16.47
N TYR A 141 9.06 -18.89 15.22
CA TYR A 141 10.12 -18.18 14.52
C TYR A 141 9.54 -17.04 13.71
N THR A 142 10.04 -15.81 13.90
CA THR A 142 9.64 -14.65 13.12
C THR A 142 10.67 -14.37 12.03
N ILE A 143 10.25 -14.42 10.77
CA ILE A 143 10.99 -13.90 9.62
C ILE A 143 10.76 -12.39 9.62
N THR A 144 11.83 -11.61 9.76
CA THR A 144 11.74 -10.16 9.76
C THR A 144 12.12 -9.62 8.39
N ASP A 145 11.25 -8.81 7.84
CA ASP A 145 11.51 -8.04 6.62
C ASP A 145 12.73 -7.13 6.81
N ASN A 146 13.58 -7.03 5.79
CA ASN A 146 14.76 -6.17 5.77
C ASN A 146 14.77 -5.15 4.63
N ASP A 147 13.68 -5.03 3.90
CA ASP A 147 13.53 -4.13 2.78
C ASP A 147 12.95 -2.76 3.19
N ASN A 148 13.20 -1.78 2.35
CA ASN A 148 12.73 -0.44 2.64
C ASN A 148 11.36 -0.20 1.99
N PRO A 149 10.43 0.49 2.69
CA PRO A 149 9.19 0.93 2.09
C PRO A 149 9.42 1.72 0.79
N PRO A 150 8.61 1.52 -0.25
CA PRO A 150 8.74 2.24 -1.51
C PRO A 150 8.54 3.74 -1.34
N VAL A 151 9.08 4.52 -2.29
CA VAL A 151 8.75 5.94 -2.42
C VAL A 151 7.48 6.09 -3.23
N ILE A 152 6.55 6.95 -2.79
CA ILE A 152 5.29 7.27 -3.48
C ILE A 152 5.33 8.69 -4.04
N ASP A 153 5.11 8.84 -5.35
CA ASP A 153 5.18 10.09 -6.11
C ASP A 153 4.12 10.13 -7.21
N PHE A 154 3.76 11.33 -7.67
CA PHE A 154 3.13 11.46 -8.97
C PHE A 154 4.13 11.11 -10.09
N ASN A 155 3.66 10.44 -11.15
CA ASN A 155 4.49 10.14 -12.33
C ASN A 155 4.86 11.40 -13.14
N ALA A 156 4.15 12.50 -12.92
CA ALA A 156 4.41 13.82 -13.47
C ALA A 156 3.92 14.89 -12.50
N THR A 157 4.58 16.04 -12.46
CA THR A 157 4.20 17.18 -11.60
C THR A 157 3.16 18.09 -12.23
N SER A 158 2.87 17.91 -13.53
CA SER A 158 1.84 18.66 -14.23
C SER A 158 1.29 17.93 -15.44
N SER A 159 0.03 18.23 -15.78
CA SER A 159 -0.63 17.83 -17.02
C SER A 159 -1.74 18.83 -17.36
N SER A 160 -2.32 18.73 -18.54
CA SER A 160 -3.43 19.60 -18.96
C SER A 160 -4.36 18.86 -19.92
N GLY A 161 -5.57 19.35 -20.00
CA GLY A 161 -6.56 18.93 -20.99
C GLY A 161 -7.58 20.02 -21.22
N ALA A 162 -8.19 20.07 -22.41
CA ALA A 162 -9.32 20.94 -22.66
C ALA A 162 -10.50 20.50 -21.77
N GLU A 163 -11.39 21.43 -21.39
CA GLU A 163 -12.58 21.12 -20.59
C GLU A 163 -13.50 20.08 -21.25
N SER A 164 -13.44 19.93 -22.58
CA SER A 164 -14.14 18.86 -23.33
C SER A 164 -13.58 17.45 -23.04
N ILE A 165 -12.45 17.32 -22.33
CA ILE A 165 -11.83 16.04 -21.97
C ILE A 165 -12.13 15.70 -20.52
N SER A 166 -13.04 14.76 -20.30
CA SER A 166 -13.41 14.23 -19.00
C SER A 166 -13.58 12.71 -19.08
N PRO A 167 -13.05 11.92 -18.13
CA PRO A 167 -12.28 12.34 -16.96
C PRO A 167 -10.80 12.57 -17.26
N ALA A 168 -10.05 13.13 -16.29
CA ALA A 168 -8.60 13.19 -16.30
C ALA A 168 -8.01 12.30 -15.18
N ASP A 169 -7.04 11.46 -15.54
CA ASP A 169 -6.41 10.50 -14.63
C ASP A 169 -5.01 10.99 -14.24
N LEU A 170 -4.76 11.12 -12.94
CA LEU A 170 -3.45 11.43 -12.36
C LEU A 170 -2.86 10.15 -11.79
N THR A 171 -1.77 9.68 -12.40
CA THR A 171 -1.10 8.45 -11.95
C THR A 171 -0.16 8.75 -10.79
N VAL A 172 -0.25 7.93 -9.76
CA VAL A 172 0.64 7.92 -8.59
C VAL A 172 1.39 6.60 -8.60
N ASP A 173 2.73 6.66 -8.65
CA ASP A 173 3.61 5.52 -8.79
C ASP A 173 4.32 5.19 -7.48
N LEU A 174 4.65 3.92 -7.30
CA LEU A 174 5.58 3.44 -6.28
C LEU A 174 6.93 3.17 -6.93
N SER A 175 8.04 3.53 -6.26
CA SER A 175 9.41 3.26 -6.74
C SER A 175 9.71 1.76 -6.89
N ALA A 176 9.02 0.92 -6.12
CA ALA A 176 9.01 -0.54 -6.18
C ALA A 176 7.64 -1.04 -5.73
N VAL A 177 7.27 -2.26 -6.10
CA VAL A 177 6.05 -2.88 -5.54
C VAL A 177 6.26 -3.16 -4.05
N SER A 178 5.18 -3.09 -3.27
CA SER A 178 5.16 -3.52 -1.87
C SER A 178 4.25 -4.73 -1.71
N GLY A 179 4.62 -5.68 -0.88
CA GLY A 179 3.77 -6.79 -0.44
C GLY A 179 2.63 -6.34 0.49
N GLN A 180 2.68 -5.08 0.93
CA GLN A 180 1.68 -4.45 1.77
C GLN A 180 0.78 -3.51 0.95
N THR A 181 -0.45 -3.28 1.43
CA THR A 181 -1.31 -2.22 0.89
C THR A 181 -0.73 -0.86 1.28
N VAL A 182 -0.45 -0.02 0.28
CA VAL A 182 0.01 1.36 0.47
C VAL A 182 -1.19 2.30 0.42
N THR A 183 -1.23 3.28 1.32
CA THR A 183 -2.22 4.35 1.29
C THR A 183 -1.54 5.71 1.35
N VAL A 184 -2.14 6.73 0.72
CA VAL A 184 -1.70 8.12 0.79
C VAL A 184 -2.91 9.03 0.78
N ASP A 185 -2.97 9.98 1.70
CA ASP A 185 -4.00 11.02 1.70
C ASP A 185 -3.69 12.04 0.61
N TYR A 186 -4.74 12.61 0.00
CA TYR A 186 -4.57 13.72 -0.91
C TYR A 186 -5.57 14.85 -0.62
N ALA A 187 -5.08 16.09 -0.82
CA ALA A 187 -5.86 17.30 -0.70
C ALA A 187 -5.92 18.02 -2.06
N VAL A 188 -7.09 18.61 -2.37
CA VAL A 188 -7.38 19.27 -3.63
C VAL A 188 -7.56 20.76 -3.41
N THR A 189 -6.85 21.56 -4.20
CA THR A 189 -6.89 23.03 -4.23
C THR A 189 -6.79 23.50 -5.70
N GLY A 190 -6.72 24.79 -5.95
CA GLY A 190 -6.51 25.34 -7.29
C GLY A 190 -7.41 26.56 -7.54
N THR A 191 -7.48 27.01 -8.79
CA THR A 191 -8.36 28.10 -9.22
C THR A 191 -9.72 27.59 -9.67
N ALA A 192 -9.78 26.39 -10.25
CA ALA A 192 -11.01 25.72 -10.62
C ALA A 192 -11.87 25.39 -9.39
N THR A 193 -13.19 25.55 -9.52
CA THR A 193 -14.17 25.34 -8.45
C THR A 193 -14.69 23.90 -8.46
N GLY A 194 -14.34 23.12 -7.45
CA GLY A 194 -14.80 21.74 -7.31
C GLY A 194 -16.29 21.59 -7.03
N SER A 195 -16.68 20.39 -6.59
CA SER A 195 -18.06 20.02 -6.23
C SER A 195 -19.07 20.07 -7.39
N GLY A 196 -18.59 19.89 -8.62
CA GLY A 196 -19.41 19.81 -9.82
C GLY A 196 -19.73 21.16 -10.46
N THR A 197 -19.01 22.24 -10.11
CA THR A 197 -19.03 23.51 -10.86
C THR A 197 -18.14 23.36 -12.09
N ASP A 198 -16.84 23.16 -11.92
CA ASP A 198 -15.90 22.97 -13.04
C ASP A 198 -15.43 21.50 -13.11
N TYR A 199 -15.37 20.80 -11.97
CA TYR A 199 -15.00 19.38 -11.89
C TYR A 199 -15.54 18.71 -10.61
N THR A 200 -15.37 17.40 -10.52
CA THR A 200 -15.66 16.62 -9.31
C THR A 200 -14.42 15.86 -8.84
N LEU A 201 -13.81 16.32 -7.78
CA LEU A 201 -12.79 15.63 -6.99
C LEU A 201 -12.76 16.24 -5.58
N ALA A 202 -12.88 15.42 -4.55
CA ALA A 202 -12.76 15.84 -3.14
C ALA A 202 -11.45 15.32 -2.53
N ASN A 203 -11.07 15.87 -1.37
CA ASN A 203 -10.00 15.28 -0.56
C ASN A 203 -10.38 13.86 -0.16
N ASP A 204 -9.43 12.92 -0.26
CA ASP A 204 -9.64 11.52 0.09
C ASP A 204 -8.31 10.81 0.32
N THR A 205 -8.35 9.48 0.43
CA THR A 205 -7.19 8.61 0.54
C THR A 205 -7.11 7.68 -0.67
N LEU A 206 -5.99 7.73 -1.40
CA LEU A 206 -5.67 6.75 -2.44
C LEU A 206 -5.16 5.47 -1.79
N THR A 207 -5.71 4.34 -2.23
CA THR A 207 -5.25 3.00 -1.83
C THR A 207 -4.65 2.27 -3.02
N ILE A 208 -3.39 1.86 -2.89
CA ILE A 208 -2.67 1.02 -3.86
C ILE A 208 -2.57 -0.37 -3.25
N SER A 209 -3.18 -1.36 -3.89
CA SER A 209 -3.20 -2.74 -3.38
C SER A 209 -1.80 -3.34 -3.37
N ALA A 210 -1.55 -4.27 -2.45
CA ALA A 210 -0.32 -5.07 -2.44
C ALA A 210 -0.01 -5.64 -3.83
N ASN A 211 1.27 -5.69 -4.17
CA ASN A 211 1.80 -6.19 -5.45
C ASN A 211 1.35 -5.40 -6.69
N THR A 212 0.88 -4.15 -6.53
CA THR A 212 0.61 -3.24 -7.64
C THR A 212 1.58 -2.05 -7.62
N PRO A 213 2.10 -1.61 -8.79
CA PRO A 213 3.13 -0.56 -8.84
C PRO A 213 2.57 0.85 -8.77
N SER A 214 1.26 1.05 -8.96
CA SER A 214 0.67 2.39 -9.08
C SER A 214 -0.81 2.42 -8.72
N GLY A 215 -1.31 3.64 -8.49
CA GLY A 215 -2.72 3.97 -8.34
C GLY A 215 -3.11 5.19 -9.17
N THR A 216 -4.38 5.53 -9.20
CA THR A 216 -4.90 6.65 -9.99
C THR A 216 -5.82 7.52 -9.14
N ILE A 217 -5.58 8.83 -9.13
CA ILE A 217 -6.50 9.83 -8.64
C ILE A 217 -7.21 10.40 -9.88
N ARG A 218 -8.55 10.40 -9.84
CA ARG A 218 -9.35 10.73 -11.00
C ARG A 218 -10.11 12.04 -10.80
N ILE A 219 -9.94 12.99 -11.73
CA ILE A 219 -10.74 14.20 -11.83
C ILE A 219 -11.92 13.88 -12.73
N ASP A 220 -13.11 13.76 -12.14
CA ASP A 220 -14.33 13.43 -12.86
C ASP A 220 -15.15 14.68 -13.19
N ASN A 221 -16.07 14.54 -14.18
CA ASN A 221 -17.04 15.55 -14.54
C ASN A 221 -16.40 16.93 -14.74
N ILE A 222 -15.33 17.01 -15.52
CA ILE A 222 -14.84 18.29 -16.01
C ILE A 222 -15.95 18.85 -16.91
N ILE A 223 -16.42 20.06 -16.60
CA ILE A 223 -17.55 20.68 -17.25
C ILE A 223 -17.04 21.43 -18.48
N ASN A 224 -17.64 21.17 -19.61
CA ASN A 224 -17.45 21.93 -20.87
C ASN A 224 -18.73 22.70 -21.16
N ASP A 225 -18.65 24.01 -21.16
CA ASP A 225 -19.78 24.87 -21.49
C ASP A 225 -19.57 25.66 -22.79
N LEU A 226 -19.90 26.91 -22.90
CA LEU A 226 -19.74 27.76 -24.09
C LEU A 226 -19.28 29.17 -23.70
N LEU A 227 -18.69 29.32 -22.52
CA LEU A 227 -18.18 30.60 -22.05
C LEU A 227 -16.67 30.66 -22.31
N ASP A 228 -16.22 31.69 -22.97
CA ASP A 228 -14.81 32.05 -23.06
C ASP A 228 -14.29 32.40 -21.66
N GLU A 229 -13.42 31.56 -21.12
CA GLU A 229 -12.91 31.63 -19.74
C GLU A 229 -11.38 31.68 -19.70
N ALA A 230 -10.83 31.83 -18.52
CA ALA A 230 -9.39 31.68 -18.33
C ALA A 230 -9.07 30.21 -17.99
N ASP A 231 -7.92 29.70 -18.44
CA ASP A 231 -7.41 28.42 -18.00
C ASP A 231 -7.40 28.34 -16.47
N GLU A 232 -7.90 27.24 -15.93
CA GLU A 232 -8.01 27.00 -14.50
C GLU A 232 -7.17 25.82 -14.03
N THR A 233 -6.90 25.71 -12.73
CA THR A 233 -6.05 24.67 -12.18
C THR A 233 -6.75 23.85 -11.13
N VAL A 234 -6.46 22.53 -11.13
CA VAL A 234 -6.73 21.59 -10.04
C VAL A 234 -5.38 21.12 -9.51
N ILE A 235 -5.05 21.45 -8.26
CA ILE A 235 -3.80 21.11 -7.62
C ILE A 235 -4.06 20.01 -6.61
N VAL A 236 -3.43 18.85 -6.79
CA VAL A 236 -3.53 17.69 -5.90
C VAL A 236 -2.21 17.52 -5.15
N THR A 237 -2.27 17.46 -3.83
CA THR A 237 -1.10 17.33 -2.93
C THR A 237 -1.22 16.05 -2.13
N LEU A 238 -0.23 15.16 -2.23
CA LEU A 238 -0.11 13.93 -1.45
C LEU A 238 0.44 14.21 -0.05
N SER A 239 -0.02 13.43 0.95
CA SER A 239 0.44 13.52 2.33
C SER A 239 0.16 12.23 3.11
N ASN A 240 0.79 12.08 4.30
CA ASN A 240 0.54 10.98 5.24
C ASN A 240 0.55 9.58 4.61
N PRO A 241 1.62 9.17 3.89
CA PRO A 241 1.69 7.82 3.34
C PRO A 241 1.77 6.78 4.46
N SER A 242 1.19 5.59 4.24
CA SER A 242 1.34 4.40 5.07
C SER A 242 1.94 3.27 4.23
N ASN A 243 2.90 2.54 4.78
CA ASN A 243 3.71 1.51 4.08
C ASN A 243 4.44 2.06 2.84
N ALA A 244 4.77 3.35 2.85
CA ALA A 244 5.57 4.04 1.84
C ALA A 244 6.20 5.29 2.45
N THR A 245 7.17 5.88 1.76
CA THR A 245 7.73 7.19 2.07
C THR A 245 7.33 8.19 0.99
N LEU A 246 6.98 9.41 1.38
CA LEU A 246 6.62 10.46 0.42
C LEU A 246 7.87 10.94 -0.34
N GLY A 247 7.79 10.99 -1.65
CA GLY A 247 8.87 11.47 -2.50
C GLY A 247 8.83 12.96 -2.79
N SER A 248 9.60 13.40 -3.77
CA SER A 248 9.74 14.82 -4.13
C SER A 248 8.57 15.34 -4.96
N ASP A 249 7.97 14.48 -5.79
CA ASP A 249 6.92 14.82 -6.73
C ASP A 249 5.53 14.58 -6.11
N SER A 250 5.34 15.16 -4.92
CA SER A 250 4.14 15.01 -4.10
C SER A 250 3.00 15.99 -4.47
N VAL A 251 3.21 16.85 -5.45
CA VAL A 251 2.22 17.82 -5.94
C VAL A 251 2.07 17.69 -7.44
N HIS A 252 0.81 17.59 -7.90
CA HIS A 252 0.47 17.62 -9.31
C HIS A 252 -0.47 18.78 -9.60
N THR A 253 -0.19 19.54 -10.65
CA THR A 253 -1.07 20.59 -11.17
C THR A 253 -1.68 20.14 -12.49
N TYR A 254 -2.98 19.94 -12.50
CA TYR A 254 -3.75 19.73 -13.73
C TYR A 254 -4.35 21.07 -14.18
N THR A 255 -4.12 21.46 -15.44
CA THR A 255 -4.71 22.65 -16.02
C THR A 255 -5.90 22.28 -16.90
N ILE A 256 -7.08 22.78 -16.57
CA ILE A 256 -8.27 22.75 -17.43
C ILE A 256 -8.14 23.92 -18.38
N SER A 257 -8.00 23.64 -19.67
CA SER A 257 -7.84 24.68 -20.67
C SER A 257 -9.16 24.99 -21.33
N ASP A 258 -9.52 26.27 -21.36
CA ASP A 258 -10.65 26.78 -22.11
C ASP A 258 -10.53 26.42 -23.59
N ASN A 259 -11.65 26.05 -24.21
CA ASN A 259 -11.71 25.67 -25.63
C ASN A 259 -12.73 26.50 -26.42
N ASP A 260 -13.30 27.51 -25.78
CA ASP A 260 -14.31 28.40 -26.39
C ASP A 260 -13.70 29.68 -27.00
N ASN A 261 -14.40 30.27 -27.91
CA ASN A 261 -13.91 31.46 -28.61
C ASN A 261 -14.38 32.74 -27.92
N ALA A 262 -13.45 33.68 -27.74
CA ALA A 262 -13.83 35.03 -27.30
C ALA A 262 -14.98 35.61 -28.13
N PRO A 263 -15.98 36.24 -27.49
CA PRO A 263 -17.11 36.81 -28.16
C PRO A 263 -16.73 38.01 -29.06
N VAL A 264 -17.46 38.23 -30.10
CA VAL A 264 -17.36 39.45 -30.94
C VAL A 264 -18.17 40.58 -30.32
N ILE A 265 -17.60 41.79 -30.29
CA ILE A 265 -18.21 42.98 -29.73
C ILE A 265 -18.58 43.97 -30.83
N ASP A 266 -19.84 44.43 -30.88
CA ASP A 266 -20.37 45.38 -31.87
C ASP A 266 -21.38 46.33 -31.23
N PHE A 267 -21.58 47.52 -31.85
CA PHE A 267 -22.80 48.27 -31.58
C PHE A 267 -24.01 47.52 -32.15
N ASN A 268 -25.13 47.50 -31.42
CA ASN A 268 -26.37 46.85 -31.89
C ASN A 268 -26.99 47.52 -33.11
N ILE A 269 -26.69 48.80 -33.37
CA ILE A 269 -27.12 49.56 -34.51
C ILE A 269 -25.99 50.49 -35.03
N THR A 270 -26.01 50.80 -36.30
CA THR A 270 -24.97 51.61 -36.92
C THR A 270 -25.30 53.15 -36.87
N SER A 271 -26.50 53.52 -36.49
CA SER A 271 -26.93 54.93 -36.37
C SER A 271 -28.17 55.03 -35.50
N SER A 272 -28.26 56.10 -34.75
CA SER A 272 -29.44 56.52 -33.99
C SER A 272 -29.67 58.04 -34.10
N SER A 273 -30.84 58.49 -33.74
CA SER A 273 -31.17 59.94 -33.71
C SER A 273 -32.29 60.25 -32.73
N ASP A 274 -32.10 61.30 -31.95
CA ASP A 274 -33.09 61.84 -31.01
C ASP A 274 -33.22 63.34 -31.17
N ALA A 275 -34.26 63.90 -30.60
CA ALA A 275 -34.42 65.32 -30.52
C ALA A 275 -33.54 65.93 -29.42
N GLU A 276 -33.07 67.19 -29.57
CA GLU A 276 -32.30 67.91 -28.57
C GLU A 276 -32.97 68.02 -27.18
N SER A 277 -34.27 67.80 -27.12
CA SER A 277 -35.04 67.76 -25.87
C SER A 277 -34.85 66.50 -25.03
N VAL A 278 -34.22 65.48 -25.58
CA VAL A 278 -33.86 64.21 -24.86
C VAL A 278 -32.66 64.50 -24.01
N SER A 279 -32.77 64.19 -22.71
CA SER A 279 -31.71 64.47 -21.70
C SER A 279 -30.58 63.45 -21.65
N PHE A 280 -30.82 62.27 -22.16
CA PHE A 280 -29.81 61.17 -22.29
C PHE A 280 -30.26 60.20 -23.38
N THR A 281 -29.32 59.49 -23.95
CA THR A 281 -29.54 58.36 -24.84
C THR A 281 -28.52 57.31 -24.55
N ASP A 282 -28.89 56.01 -24.63
CA ASP A 282 -28.07 54.87 -24.42
C ASP A 282 -27.58 54.33 -25.77
N LEU A 283 -26.26 54.18 -25.91
CA LEU A 283 -25.67 53.51 -27.03
C LEU A 283 -25.34 52.06 -26.61
N THR A 284 -26.12 51.12 -27.11
CA THR A 284 -26.00 49.71 -26.72
C THR A 284 -24.88 49.03 -27.51
N VAL A 285 -24.05 48.33 -26.79
CA VAL A 285 -22.95 47.47 -27.29
C VAL A 285 -23.26 46.03 -26.92
N ASP A 286 -23.28 45.15 -27.93
CA ASP A 286 -23.63 43.74 -27.77
C ASP A 286 -22.40 42.85 -27.95
N LEU A 287 -22.35 41.77 -27.17
CA LEU A 287 -21.45 40.62 -27.39
C LEU A 287 -22.20 39.52 -28.15
N SER A 288 -21.53 38.84 -29.08
CA SER A 288 -22.07 37.69 -29.82
C SER A 288 -22.45 36.49 -28.93
N ALA A 289 -21.79 36.35 -27.78
CA ALA A 289 -22.07 35.39 -26.72
C ALA A 289 -21.65 35.98 -25.37
N ALA A 290 -22.08 35.38 -24.27
CA ALA A 290 -21.53 35.71 -22.94
C ALA A 290 -20.07 35.25 -22.83
N SER A 291 -19.25 35.95 -22.04
CA SER A 291 -17.93 35.53 -21.63
C SER A 291 -17.92 35.29 -20.12
N GLY A 292 -17.17 34.31 -19.64
CA GLY A 292 -16.90 34.10 -18.21
C GLY A 292 -15.99 35.16 -17.62
N GLN A 293 -15.41 36.04 -18.47
CA GLN A 293 -14.54 37.14 -18.08
C GLN A 293 -15.20 38.49 -18.36
N ASP A 294 -14.78 39.54 -17.64
CA ASP A 294 -15.15 40.92 -17.97
C ASP A 294 -14.56 41.33 -19.33
N VAL A 295 -15.40 41.75 -20.26
CA VAL A 295 -14.98 42.22 -21.58
C VAL A 295 -14.85 43.74 -21.54
N THR A 296 -13.69 44.27 -21.93
CA THR A 296 -13.44 45.73 -21.95
C THR A 296 -13.16 46.21 -23.36
N ILE A 297 -13.71 47.39 -23.71
CA ILE A 297 -13.44 48.03 -24.97
C ILE A 297 -13.30 49.56 -24.77
N GLU A 298 -12.26 50.12 -25.34
CA GLU A 298 -12.10 51.59 -25.37
C GLU A 298 -12.99 52.20 -26.48
N PHE A 299 -13.65 53.32 -26.18
CA PHE A 299 -14.38 54.08 -27.16
C PHE A 299 -13.92 55.52 -27.22
N ALA A 300 -13.93 56.09 -28.42
CA ALA A 300 -13.57 57.47 -28.66
C ALA A 300 -14.72 58.24 -29.30
N VAL A 301 -14.94 59.45 -28.84
CA VAL A 301 -16.04 60.31 -29.27
C VAL A 301 -15.51 61.42 -30.23
N THR A 302 -16.03 61.43 -31.42
CA THR A 302 -15.69 62.45 -32.46
C THR A 302 -16.93 62.87 -33.17
N GLY A 303 -16.89 64.04 -33.86
CA GLY A 303 -18.06 64.54 -34.64
C GLY A 303 -18.05 66.05 -34.81
N THR A 304 -19.18 66.60 -35.27
CA THR A 304 -19.36 68.03 -35.44
C THR A 304 -20.04 68.69 -34.24
N ALA A 305 -20.71 67.93 -33.38
CA ALA A 305 -21.27 68.37 -32.09
C ALA A 305 -20.17 68.68 -31.09
N THR A 306 -20.38 69.72 -30.27
CA THR A 306 -19.40 70.17 -29.28
C THR A 306 -19.62 69.49 -27.93
N GLY A 307 -18.65 68.66 -27.47
CA GLY A 307 -18.69 67.99 -26.17
C GLY A 307 -18.48 68.93 -24.98
N LEU A 308 -18.11 68.30 -23.80
CA LEU A 308 -17.86 68.99 -22.53
C LEU A 308 -19.05 69.78 -21.98
N GLY A 309 -20.28 69.36 -22.25
CA GLY A 309 -21.49 69.96 -21.70
C GLY A 309 -22.07 71.10 -22.54
N THR A 310 -21.61 71.34 -23.80
CA THR A 310 -22.23 72.31 -24.75
C THR A 310 -23.41 71.63 -25.43
N ASP A 311 -23.17 70.61 -26.27
CA ASP A 311 -24.21 69.86 -26.96
C ASP A 311 -24.37 68.43 -26.30
N TYR A 312 -23.33 67.87 -25.73
CA TYR A 312 -23.37 66.57 -25.01
C TYR A 312 -22.29 66.48 -23.95
N THR A 313 -22.41 65.46 -23.04
CA THR A 313 -21.46 65.17 -22.00
C THR A 313 -21.02 63.68 -22.09
N LEU A 314 -20.20 63.41 -23.08
CA LEU A 314 -19.58 62.10 -23.23
C LEU A 314 -18.10 62.30 -23.57
N ALA A 315 -17.19 61.65 -22.84
CA ALA A 315 -15.75 61.66 -23.07
C ALA A 315 -15.30 60.30 -23.58
N ASN A 316 -14.10 60.26 -24.14
CA ASN A 316 -13.45 58.95 -24.40
C ASN A 316 -13.26 58.20 -23.09
N ASP A 317 -13.59 56.93 -23.09
CA ASP A 317 -13.51 56.08 -21.90
C ASP A 317 -13.43 54.60 -22.29
N THR A 318 -13.46 53.73 -21.30
CA THR A 318 -13.52 52.29 -21.44
C THR A 318 -14.86 51.76 -20.97
N LEU A 319 -15.56 51.03 -21.83
CA LEU A 319 -16.76 50.26 -21.44
C LEU A 319 -16.31 48.92 -20.91
N THR A 320 -16.87 48.50 -19.77
CA THR A 320 -16.75 47.15 -19.23
C THR A 320 -18.10 46.46 -19.31
N ILE A 321 -18.16 45.32 -19.99
CA ILE A 321 -19.30 44.40 -20.00
C ILE A 321 -18.97 43.27 -19.02
N THR A 322 -19.73 43.18 -17.95
CA THR A 322 -19.46 42.24 -16.85
C THR A 322 -19.61 40.78 -17.28
N ALA A 323 -18.77 39.90 -16.77
CA ALA A 323 -18.83 38.46 -16.98
C ALA A 323 -20.26 37.90 -16.86
N GLY A 324 -20.62 36.98 -17.74
CA GLY A 324 -21.95 36.38 -17.83
C GLY A 324 -23.03 37.26 -18.49
N THR A 325 -22.71 38.51 -18.90
CA THR A 325 -23.65 39.39 -19.61
C THR A 325 -23.24 39.57 -21.07
N THR A 326 -24.22 39.93 -21.93
CA THR A 326 -23.98 40.13 -23.37
C THR A 326 -24.21 41.57 -23.81
N ILE A 327 -24.53 42.50 -22.89
CA ILE A 327 -24.92 43.88 -23.21
C ILE A 327 -24.16 44.85 -22.30
N GLY A 328 -23.58 45.88 -22.93
CA GLY A 328 -23.05 47.05 -22.27
C GLY A 328 -23.74 48.33 -22.79
N THR A 329 -23.65 49.41 -22.04
CA THR A 329 -24.26 50.70 -22.41
C THR A 329 -23.26 51.83 -22.21
N ILE A 330 -23.12 52.66 -23.22
CA ILE A 330 -22.39 53.92 -23.21
C ILE A 330 -23.36 55.04 -23.09
#